data_75fd4755845f0a61a3abef405ec601d2
#
_entry.id   75fd4755845f0a61a3abef405ec601d2
#
_cell.length_a   1.000
_cell.length_b   1.000
_cell.length_c   1.000
_cell.angle_alpha   90.00
_cell.angle_beta   90.00
_cell.angle_gamma   90.00
#
_symmetry.space_group_name_H-M   'P 1'
#
loop_
_entity.id
_entity.type
_entity.pdbx_description
1 polymer ?
#
loop_
_entity_poly.entity_id
_entity_poly.type
_entity_poly.pdbx_seq_one_letter_code
_entity_poly.pdbx_strand_id
1 'polypeptide(L)'
;MSACAASLSPHQVPTTTTHDVVVVGNGPIGSAVARHVAAAGASVCVIDGRDSLTSAWNDEGRIVRPLDAEGRSCWQSWNLESLEGFPALQAESGVEFFTKCGSLACGTEAWVANPVKRLTEAGVDFTWHENGTAVEKRFPYLSVPQTHVAVSDAAGGFVNPKRMIQAQNIVMMMTAAGNEMTRVGDDETRRDNSDEGNDDTRRGNSNGPFEKENAFANKNLVVLESAVAVRAANGESPFVETAEGGARVAKLVVLAGGAYIKALAKVSGLTATTKSGSNNQQVSLDASVGVASIRLSRRTVLLAEVTSNEATSTLKHMPTVKYQWAPSENSGCDDQSNSSATTPAQTSTSTHGANEQMSVYVLPPIRYPGPDPPQGWYVKIGGGANDFFDDDTDENNTVEALREWMAGSGDDAVADRLHEVLVSLMPRTNFLTLVTKPCVTTCTADGELQIEKLGPDGAVVAVSGCQGKAAGPADAIGRAVARQVVETLKEQAGRGG
;
A
#
# COMPACT_ATOMS: atom_id res chain seq x y z
N MET A 1 -30.30 -18.04 -19.86
CA MET A 1 -30.71 -18.88 -18.72
C MET A 1 -30.86 -17.98 -17.51
N SER A 2 -32.07 -17.90 -16.99
CA SER A 2 -32.48 -16.96 -15.91
C SER A 2 -31.89 -17.43 -14.59
N ALA A 3 -30.97 -16.65 -14.01
CA ALA A 3 -30.48 -16.90 -12.67
C ALA A 3 -31.46 -16.30 -11.66
N CYS A 4 -32.13 -17.18 -10.90
CA CYS A 4 -32.94 -16.82 -9.76
C CYS A 4 -32.09 -16.08 -8.72
N ALA A 5 -32.40 -14.80 -8.48
CA ALA A 5 -32.00 -14.10 -7.28
C ALA A 5 -32.73 -14.76 -6.09
N ALA A 6 -32.00 -15.55 -5.31
CA ALA A 6 -32.52 -16.05 -4.04
C ALA A 6 -32.62 -14.88 -3.06
N SER A 7 -33.81 -14.43 -2.76
CA SER A 7 -34.09 -13.52 -1.66
C SER A 7 -33.77 -14.24 -0.34
N LEU A 8 -32.70 -13.79 0.32
CA LEU A 8 -32.38 -14.24 1.67
C LEU A 8 -33.52 -13.81 2.62
N SER A 9 -34.10 -14.79 3.32
CA SER A 9 -35.08 -14.57 4.34
C SER A 9 -34.59 -13.69 5.47
N PRO A 10 -35.38 -12.79 6.06
CA PRO A 10 -34.94 -11.80 7.04
C PRO A 10 -34.73 -12.35 8.47
N HIS A 11 -34.45 -13.64 8.66
CA HIS A 11 -34.33 -14.25 9.98
C HIS A 11 -33.16 -15.23 10.10
N GLN A 12 -31.95 -14.72 10.10
CA GLN A 12 -30.84 -15.23 10.89
C GLN A 12 -29.77 -14.11 10.94
N VAL A 13 -29.87 -13.23 11.94
CA VAL A 13 -28.80 -12.34 12.31
C VAL A 13 -27.71 -13.23 12.93
N PRO A 14 -26.59 -13.46 12.27
CA PRO A 14 -25.45 -14.19 12.85
C PRO A 14 -25.00 -13.46 14.11
N THR A 15 -24.44 -14.18 15.08
CA THR A 15 -23.84 -13.65 16.30
C THR A 15 -22.93 -12.47 15.96
N THR A 16 -23.45 -11.25 16.13
CA THR A 16 -22.79 -10.01 15.75
C THR A 16 -21.81 -9.62 16.85
N THR A 17 -20.54 -9.92 16.63
CA THR A 17 -19.49 -9.28 17.43
C THR A 17 -19.40 -7.83 16.96
N THR A 18 -19.69 -6.89 17.87
CA THR A 18 -19.59 -5.46 17.58
C THR A 18 -18.17 -4.97 17.89
N HIS A 19 -17.58 -4.29 16.94
CA HIS A 19 -16.28 -3.61 17.10
C HIS A 19 -16.49 -2.10 17.07
N ASP A 20 -15.54 -1.35 17.62
CA ASP A 20 -15.55 0.11 17.43
C ASP A 20 -15.25 0.46 15.96
N VAL A 21 -14.29 -0.27 15.36
CA VAL A 21 -13.89 -0.06 13.97
C VAL A 21 -13.74 -1.39 13.21
N VAL A 22 -14.28 -1.44 12.00
CA VAL A 22 -13.97 -2.47 11.02
C VAL A 22 -13.13 -1.87 9.91
N VAL A 23 -11.96 -2.45 9.65
CA VAL A 23 -11.06 -2.06 8.55
C VAL A 23 -11.17 -3.07 7.41
N VAL A 24 -11.54 -2.62 6.22
CA VAL A 24 -11.63 -3.46 5.02
C VAL A 24 -10.36 -3.30 4.20
N GLY A 25 -9.59 -4.37 4.09
CA GLY A 25 -8.28 -4.45 3.45
C GLY A 25 -7.13 -4.46 4.46
N ASN A 26 -6.36 -5.56 4.49
CA ASN A 26 -5.17 -5.74 5.32
C ASN A 26 -3.88 -5.50 4.51
N GLY A 27 -3.90 -4.53 3.61
CA GLY A 27 -2.69 -4.04 2.95
C GLY A 27 -1.85 -3.16 3.88
N PRO A 28 -0.72 -2.60 3.39
CA PRO A 28 0.16 -1.76 4.21
C PRO A 28 -0.54 -0.62 4.95
N ILE A 29 -1.51 0.06 4.30
CA ILE A 29 -2.27 1.15 4.93
C ILE A 29 -3.29 0.59 5.93
N GLY A 30 -4.08 -0.42 5.55
CA GLY A 30 -5.14 -0.93 6.41
C GLY A 30 -4.62 -1.54 7.71
N SER A 31 -3.52 -2.31 7.65
CA SER A 31 -2.85 -2.84 8.85
C SER A 31 -2.29 -1.73 9.74
N ALA A 32 -1.73 -0.66 9.14
CA ALA A 32 -1.26 0.51 9.90
C ALA A 32 -2.42 1.28 10.57
N VAL A 33 -3.54 1.51 9.86
CA VAL A 33 -4.76 2.09 10.45
C VAL A 33 -5.22 1.28 11.64
N ALA A 34 -5.35 -0.03 11.47
CA ALA A 34 -5.82 -0.93 12.51
C ALA A 34 -4.93 -0.87 13.75
N ARG A 35 -3.60 -0.89 13.59
CA ARG A 35 -2.65 -0.78 14.69
C ARG A 35 -2.79 0.57 15.43
N HIS A 36 -2.87 1.69 14.70
CA HIS A 36 -2.97 3.00 15.33
C HIS A 36 -4.34 3.23 16.01
N VAL A 37 -5.43 2.69 15.46
CA VAL A 37 -6.76 2.74 16.08
C VAL A 37 -6.78 1.88 17.35
N ALA A 38 -6.19 0.68 17.33
CA ALA A 38 -6.05 -0.16 18.50
C ALA A 38 -5.21 0.50 19.59
N ALA A 39 -4.10 1.13 19.23
CA ALA A 39 -3.26 1.88 20.16
C ALA A 39 -3.99 3.06 20.82
N ALA A 40 -5.01 3.61 20.18
CA ALA A 40 -5.91 4.60 20.76
C ALA A 40 -7.00 4.03 21.67
N GLY A 41 -7.03 2.70 21.89
CA GLY A 41 -7.93 2.01 22.82
C GLY A 41 -9.25 1.54 22.21
N ALA A 42 -9.46 1.67 20.89
CA ALA A 42 -10.65 1.17 20.21
C ALA A 42 -10.49 -0.31 19.83
N SER A 43 -11.60 -1.06 19.84
CA SER A 43 -11.63 -2.45 19.34
C SER A 43 -11.70 -2.47 17.81
N VAL A 44 -10.84 -3.31 17.18
CA VAL A 44 -10.66 -3.33 15.72
C VAL A 44 -10.85 -4.73 15.16
N CYS A 45 -11.65 -4.85 14.09
CA CYS A 45 -11.68 -6.01 13.23
C CYS A 45 -11.13 -5.65 11.85
N VAL A 46 -10.14 -6.38 11.36
CA VAL A 46 -9.62 -6.24 10.00
C VAL A 46 -10.17 -7.35 9.13
N ILE A 47 -10.81 -7.00 8.03
CA ILE A 47 -11.32 -7.94 7.03
C ILE A 47 -10.42 -7.88 5.80
N ASP A 48 -9.91 -9.03 5.36
CA ASP A 48 -9.09 -9.12 4.15
C ASP A 48 -9.48 -10.34 3.32
N GLY A 49 -9.59 -10.14 2.01
CA GLY A 49 -9.88 -11.23 1.08
C GLY A 49 -8.73 -12.25 1.04
N ARG A 50 -9.07 -13.52 0.75
CA ARG A 50 -8.10 -14.62 0.67
C ARG A 50 -7.17 -14.54 -0.55
N ASP A 51 -7.50 -13.69 -1.51
CA ASP A 51 -6.76 -13.59 -2.78
C ASP A 51 -5.67 -12.51 -2.70
N SER A 52 -4.57 -12.86 -2.04
CA SER A 52 -3.40 -11.99 -1.96
C SER A 52 -2.67 -11.82 -3.30
N LEU A 53 -2.86 -12.74 -4.27
CA LEU A 53 -2.17 -12.69 -5.57
C LEU A 53 -2.56 -11.47 -6.39
N THR A 54 -3.78 -10.97 -6.24
CA THR A 54 -4.28 -9.79 -6.94
C THR A 54 -3.99 -8.48 -6.21
N SER A 55 -3.25 -8.51 -5.11
CA SER A 55 -2.94 -7.33 -4.30
C SER A 55 -1.69 -6.62 -4.78
N ALA A 56 -1.77 -5.31 -4.97
CA ALA A 56 -0.63 -4.46 -5.40
C ALA A 56 0.58 -4.53 -4.46
N TRP A 57 0.40 -4.93 -3.20
CA TRP A 57 1.47 -5.04 -2.21
C TRP A 57 2.20 -6.39 -2.22
N ASN A 58 1.69 -7.41 -2.92
CA ASN A 58 2.27 -8.76 -2.93
C ASN A 58 3.62 -8.80 -3.66
N ASP A 59 4.67 -8.38 -2.96
CA ASP A 59 6.05 -8.29 -3.45
C ASP A 59 7.02 -8.29 -2.26
N GLU A 60 8.33 -8.43 -2.54
CA GLU A 60 9.38 -8.44 -1.52
C GLU A 60 10.02 -7.05 -1.29
N GLY A 61 9.76 -6.07 -2.15
CA GLY A 61 10.36 -4.74 -2.02
C GLY A 61 9.50 -3.60 -2.52
N ARG A 62 9.38 -2.55 -1.71
CA ARG A 62 8.79 -1.24 -2.05
C ARG A 62 9.68 -0.13 -1.53
N ILE A 63 9.97 0.85 -2.35
CA ILE A 63 10.84 1.97 -1.99
C ILE A 63 10.19 2.81 -0.90
N VAL A 64 11.01 3.24 0.07
CA VAL A 64 10.73 4.33 0.99
C VAL A 64 11.94 5.26 1.02
N ARG A 65 11.71 6.56 0.89
CA ARG A 65 12.80 7.52 0.79
C ARG A 65 12.37 8.90 1.28
N PRO A 66 13.26 9.69 1.89
CA PRO A 66 12.96 11.06 2.29
C PRO A 66 12.69 11.98 1.11
N LEU A 67 13.03 11.53 -0.09
CA LEU A 67 12.94 12.27 -1.32
C LEU A 67 11.69 11.87 -2.12
N ASP A 68 10.79 12.81 -2.41
CA ASP A 68 9.81 12.63 -3.47
C ASP A 68 10.27 13.33 -4.74
N ALA A 69 10.66 12.54 -5.75
CA ALA A 69 11.18 13.04 -7.02
C ALA A 69 10.16 13.90 -7.79
N GLU A 70 8.88 13.76 -7.52
CA GLU A 70 7.81 14.55 -8.12
C GLU A 70 7.49 15.82 -7.31
N GLY A 71 8.17 16.01 -6.18
CA GLY A 71 8.18 17.27 -5.44
C GLY A 71 6.95 17.58 -4.61
N ARG A 72 6.14 16.57 -4.27
CA ARG A 72 4.94 16.73 -3.45
C ARG A 72 5.27 16.62 -1.97
N SER A 73 5.01 17.69 -1.21
CA SER A 73 5.41 17.79 0.20
C SER A 73 4.74 16.75 1.11
N CYS A 74 3.48 16.40 0.86
CA CYS A 74 2.76 15.44 1.68
C CYS A 74 3.40 14.04 1.64
N TRP A 75 3.80 13.55 0.47
CA TRP A 75 4.47 12.26 0.32
C TRP A 75 5.82 12.23 1.03
N GLN A 76 6.56 13.33 0.97
CA GLN A 76 7.83 13.46 1.67
C GLN A 76 7.64 13.41 3.18
N SER A 77 6.71 14.17 3.73
CA SER A 77 6.43 14.20 5.17
C SER A 77 6.04 12.81 5.68
N TRP A 78 5.16 12.10 4.99
CA TRP A 78 4.76 10.73 5.37
C TRP A 78 5.91 9.72 5.26
N ASN A 79 6.80 9.86 4.27
CA ASN A 79 7.99 9.01 4.18
C ASN A 79 8.92 9.24 5.37
N LEU A 80 9.21 10.51 5.73
CA LEU A 80 10.06 10.86 6.86
C LEU A 80 9.50 10.36 8.18
N GLU A 81 8.20 10.61 8.43
CA GLU A 81 7.50 10.14 9.62
C GLU A 81 7.51 8.61 9.74
N SER A 82 7.35 7.89 8.61
CA SER A 82 7.40 6.42 8.61
C SER A 82 8.82 5.90 8.86
N LEU A 83 9.83 6.50 8.21
CA LEU A 83 11.24 6.15 8.41
C LEU A 83 11.67 6.32 9.88
N GLU A 84 11.18 7.36 10.55
CA GLU A 84 11.40 7.58 11.99
C GLU A 84 10.72 6.50 12.85
N GLY A 85 9.52 6.06 12.48
CA GLY A 85 8.74 5.06 13.23
C GLY A 85 9.19 3.61 13.03
N PHE A 86 9.85 3.26 11.93
CA PHE A 86 10.19 1.88 11.61
C PHE A 86 11.05 1.15 12.66
N PRO A 87 12.11 1.76 13.24
CA PRO A 87 12.91 1.09 14.27
C PRO A 87 12.08 0.63 15.47
N ALA A 88 11.17 1.49 15.94
CA ALA A 88 10.28 1.17 17.06
C ALA A 88 9.32 0.03 16.70
N LEU A 89 8.68 0.09 15.52
CA LEU A 89 7.76 -0.96 15.07
C LEU A 89 8.47 -2.32 14.88
N GLN A 90 9.68 -2.34 14.34
CA GLN A 90 10.49 -3.56 14.21
C GLN A 90 10.87 -4.14 15.59
N ALA A 91 11.29 -3.27 16.53
CA ALA A 91 11.64 -3.69 17.87
C ALA A 91 10.44 -4.26 18.63
N GLU A 92 9.28 -3.61 18.55
CA GLU A 92 8.05 -4.02 19.24
C GLU A 92 7.48 -5.33 18.67
N SER A 93 7.46 -5.48 17.35
CA SER A 93 6.92 -6.67 16.68
C SER A 93 7.88 -7.84 16.62
N GLY A 94 9.19 -7.61 16.76
CA GLY A 94 10.23 -8.61 16.49
C GLY A 94 10.39 -8.96 15.00
N VAL A 95 9.78 -8.19 14.09
CA VAL A 95 9.81 -8.45 12.64
C VAL A 95 10.61 -7.38 11.92
N GLU A 96 11.72 -7.75 11.32
CA GLU A 96 12.49 -6.87 10.44
C GLU A 96 11.83 -6.79 9.06
N PHE A 97 11.46 -5.60 8.62
CA PHE A 97 10.81 -5.36 7.33
C PHE A 97 11.44 -4.21 6.53
N PHE A 98 12.26 -3.37 7.15
CA PHE A 98 12.92 -2.24 6.51
C PHE A 98 14.41 -2.51 6.32
N THR A 99 14.88 -2.37 5.08
CA THR A 99 16.31 -2.41 4.72
C THR A 99 16.77 -0.99 4.40
N LYS A 100 17.58 -0.43 5.31
CA LYS A 100 18.19 0.87 5.14
C LYS A 100 19.42 0.75 4.23
N CYS A 101 19.28 1.14 2.98
CA CYS A 101 20.38 1.12 1.99
C CYS A 101 20.66 2.48 1.34
N GLY A 102 19.92 3.52 1.75
CA GLY A 102 19.97 4.83 1.12
C GLY A 102 19.11 4.94 -0.14
N SER A 103 19.04 6.16 -0.69
CA SER A 103 18.41 6.40 -1.97
C SER A 103 19.26 7.33 -2.86
N LEU A 104 19.08 7.21 -4.17
CA LEU A 104 19.73 8.00 -5.21
C LEU A 104 18.66 8.49 -6.18
N ALA A 105 18.63 9.80 -6.47
CA ALA A 105 17.91 10.35 -7.60
C ALA A 105 18.91 10.90 -8.61
N CYS A 106 18.84 10.45 -9.86
CA CYS A 106 19.75 10.80 -10.93
C CYS A 106 19.00 11.17 -12.20
N GLY A 107 19.39 12.28 -12.83
CA GLY A 107 18.77 12.80 -14.04
C GLY A 107 19.35 14.13 -14.46
N THR A 108 18.62 14.90 -15.27
CA THR A 108 19.02 16.26 -15.63
C THR A 108 19.01 17.16 -14.39
N GLU A 109 19.83 18.20 -14.39
CA GLU A 109 19.89 19.15 -13.28
C GLU A 109 18.53 19.78 -12.96
N ALA A 110 17.76 20.13 -13.97
CA ALA A 110 16.41 20.68 -13.81
C ALA A 110 15.47 19.70 -13.09
N TRP A 111 15.60 18.40 -13.36
CA TRP A 111 14.77 17.38 -12.71
C TRP A 111 15.21 17.12 -11.26
N VAL A 112 16.53 17.12 -10.98
CA VAL A 112 17.09 16.87 -9.66
C VAL A 112 16.96 18.09 -8.73
N ALA A 113 16.84 19.30 -9.26
CA ALA A 113 16.71 20.54 -8.48
C ALA A 113 15.57 20.51 -7.47
N ASN A 114 14.40 19.98 -7.86
CA ASN A 114 13.24 19.89 -6.98
C ASN A 114 13.47 18.93 -5.80
N PRO A 115 13.92 17.67 -6.00
CA PRO A 115 14.40 16.82 -4.94
C PRO A 115 15.36 17.50 -3.95
N VAL A 116 16.41 18.16 -4.45
CA VAL A 116 17.39 18.86 -3.61
C VAL A 116 16.75 19.92 -2.73
N LYS A 117 15.91 20.77 -3.33
CA LYS A 117 15.14 21.78 -2.59
C LYS A 117 14.37 21.15 -1.45
N ARG A 118 13.65 20.05 -1.71
CA ARG A 118 12.82 19.36 -0.71
C ARG A 118 13.64 18.73 0.40
N LEU A 119 14.79 18.11 0.09
CA LEU A 119 15.68 17.57 1.11
C LEU A 119 16.22 18.68 2.02
N THR A 120 16.61 19.82 1.44
CA THR A 120 17.09 21.00 2.16
C THR A 120 16.01 21.55 3.09
N GLU A 121 14.78 21.73 2.59
CA GLU A 121 13.64 22.23 3.38
C GLU A 121 13.30 21.29 4.56
N ALA A 122 13.49 19.98 4.39
CA ALA A 122 13.24 18.97 5.40
C ALA A 122 14.43 18.74 6.36
N GLY A 123 15.56 19.40 6.15
CA GLY A 123 16.76 19.22 6.97
C GLY A 123 17.40 17.83 6.84
N VAL A 124 17.20 17.17 5.71
CA VAL A 124 17.76 15.83 5.45
C VAL A 124 19.14 15.97 4.86
N ASP A 125 20.12 15.30 5.46
CA ASP A 125 21.49 15.24 4.93
C ASP A 125 21.54 14.50 3.59
N PHE A 126 22.19 15.09 2.61
CA PHE A 126 22.36 14.49 1.30
C PHE A 126 23.76 14.79 0.71
N THR A 127 24.15 13.99 -0.27
CA THR A 127 25.38 14.19 -1.06
C THR A 127 24.99 14.54 -2.49
N TRP A 128 25.55 15.65 -3.00
CA TRP A 128 25.44 16.05 -4.40
C TRP A 128 26.52 15.40 -5.26
N HIS A 129 26.18 14.93 -6.46
CA HIS A 129 27.07 14.37 -7.46
C HIS A 129 26.96 15.21 -8.74
N GLU A 130 28.03 15.91 -9.08
CA GLU A 130 28.06 16.99 -10.10
C GLU A 130 27.84 16.52 -11.53
N ASN A 131 28.13 15.25 -11.85
CA ASN A 131 28.06 14.69 -13.21
C ASN A 131 28.09 13.15 -13.18
N GLY A 132 27.95 12.53 -14.34
CA GLY A 132 27.98 11.07 -14.47
C GLY A 132 29.26 10.45 -13.93
N THR A 133 30.43 11.06 -14.13
CA THR A 133 31.71 10.56 -13.57
C THR A 133 31.68 10.51 -12.03
N ALA A 134 31.12 11.53 -11.38
CA ALA A 134 31.00 11.57 -9.93
C ALA A 134 30.03 10.48 -9.42
N VAL A 135 28.95 10.24 -10.15
CA VAL A 135 28.00 9.13 -9.85
C VAL A 135 28.70 7.78 -9.98
N GLU A 136 29.37 7.51 -11.10
CA GLU A 136 30.06 6.23 -11.34
C GLU A 136 31.22 5.99 -10.37
N LYS A 137 31.95 7.03 -9.97
CA LYS A 137 32.98 6.92 -8.95
C LYS A 137 32.41 6.47 -7.60
N ARG A 138 31.24 6.93 -7.24
CA ARG A 138 30.57 6.57 -5.97
C ARG A 138 29.82 5.24 -6.07
N PHE A 139 29.25 4.94 -7.21
CA PHE A 139 28.44 3.76 -7.51
C PHE A 139 28.98 3.06 -8.77
N PRO A 140 30.07 2.28 -8.69
CA PRO A 140 30.80 1.77 -9.86
C PRO A 140 30.00 0.82 -10.76
N TYR A 141 28.89 0.29 -10.28
CA TYR A 141 27.98 -0.57 -11.03
C TYR A 141 26.97 0.22 -11.87
N LEU A 142 26.83 1.54 -11.63
CA LEU A 142 25.99 2.41 -12.44
C LEU A 142 26.80 3.03 -13.58
N SER A 143 26.11 3.31 -14.70
CA SER A 143 26.61 4.15 -15.80
C SER A 143 25.50 5.11 -16.20
N VAL A 144 25.80 6.40 -16.18
CA VAL A 144 24.84 7.45 -16.48
C VAL A 144 25.45 8.50 -17.40
N PRO A 145 24.67 9.23 -18.21
CA PRO A 145 25.19 10.30 -19.07
C PRO A 145 26.00 11.33 -18.27
N GLN A 146 27.08 11.85 -18.88
CA GLN A 146 27.94 12.85 -18.23
C GLN A 146 27.22 14.15 -17.88
N THR A 147 26.15 14.46 -18.57
CA THR A 147 25.28 15.62 -18.34
C THR A 147 24.31 15.43 -17.18
N HIS A 148 24.19 14.20 -16.65
CA HIS A 148 23.32 13.92 -15.50
C HIS A 148 24.03 14.27 -14.20
N VAL A 149 23.24 14.78 -13.27
CA VAL A 149 23.62 15.01 -11.88
C VAL A 149 22.83 14.07 -10.99
N ALA A 150 23.26 13.93 -9.74
CA ALA A 150 22.47 13.12 -8.81
C ALA A 150 22.53 13.67 -7.38
N VAL A 151 21.53 13.26 -6.59
CA VAL A 151 21.49 13.47 -5.15
C VAL A 151 21.27 12.12 -4.46
N SER A 152 22.05 11.85 -3.41
CA SER A 152 21.89 10.64 -2.61
C SER A 152 21.75 10.96 -1.13
N ASP A 153 20.95 10.15 -0.42
CA ASP A 153 20.79 10.19 1.02
C ASP A 153 21.05 8.81 1.65
N ALA A 154 21.31 8.79 2.96
CA ALA A 154 21.56 7.57 3.70
C ALA A 154 20.34 7.08 4.50
N ALA A 155 19.24 7.83 4.51
CA ALA A 155 18.05 7.52 5.31
C ALA A 155 17.06 6.60 4.61
N GLY A 156 16.99 6.68 3.28
CA GLY A 156 16.10 5.89 2.45
C GLY A 156 16.47 4.40 2.39
N GLY A 157 15.62 3.66 1.69
CA GLY A 157 15.78 2.21 1.48
C GLY A 157 14.51 1.59 0.92
N PHE A 158 14.22 0.37 1.34
CA PHE A 158 12.99 -0.32 0.93
C PHE A 158 12.38 -1.11 2.09
N VAL A 159 11.07 -1.28 2.04
CA VAL A 159 10.31 -2.15 2.94
C VAL A 159 9.91 -3.44 2.23
N ASN A 160 9.88 -4.56 2.96
CA ASN A 160 9.14 -5.75 2.57
C ASN A 160 7.69 -5.56 3.05
N PRO A 161 6.72 -5.34 2.14
CA PRO A 161 5.36 -5.01 2.56
C PRO A 161 4.65 -6.15 3.28
N LYS A 162 4.94 -7.42 2.95
CA LYS A 162 4.38 -8.59 3.63
C LYS A 162 4.80 -8.63 5.10
N ARG A 163 6.09 -8.44 5.36
CA ARG A 163 6.65 -8.41 6.71
C ARG A 163 6.20 -7.17 7.49
N MET A 164 6.04 -6.04 6.82
CA MET A 164 5.52 -4.83 7.45
C MET A 164 4.06 -5.01 7.89
N ILE A 165 3.20 -5.61 7.06
CA ILE A 165 1.82 -5.97 7.44
C ILE A 165 1.84 -6.92 8.63
N GLN A 166 2.71 -7.93 8.62
CA GLN A 166 2.88 -8.85 9.75
C GLN A 166 3.25 -8.11 11.05
N ALA A 167 4.23 -7.19 10.98
CA ALA A 167 4.64 -6.38 12.12
C ALA A 167 3.49 -5.54 12.69
N GLN A 168 2.75 -4.85 11.81
CA GLN A 168 1.58 -4.04 12.17
C GLN A 168 0.52 -4.88 12.89
N ASN A 169 0.19 -6.06 12.33
CA ASN A 169 -0.83 -6.95 12.90
C ASN A 169 -0.41 -7.53 14.26
N ILE A 170 0.87 -7.90 14.43
CA ILE A 170 1.40 -8.38 15.71
C ILE A 170 1.21 -7.31 16.79
N VAL A 171 1.65 -6.08 16.54
CA VAL A 171 1.55 -4.99 17.51
C VAL A 171 0.09 -4.65 17.81
N MET A 172 -0.79 -4.64 16.81
CA MET A 172 -2.23 -4.46 17.00
C MET A 172 -2.82 -5.49 17.98
N MET A 173 -2.46 -6.77 17.81
CA MET A 173 -2.95 -7.86 18.67
C MET A 173 -2.38 -7.78 20.09
N MET A 174 -1.10 -7.41 20.23
CA MET A 174 -0.45 -7.25 21.55
C MET A 174 -1.05 -6.11 22.35
N THR A 175 -1.45 -5.01 21.70
CA THR A 175 -2.10 -3.86 22.34
C THR A 175 -3.43 -4.25 22.99
N ALA A 176 -4.18 -5.17 22.39
CA ALA A 176 -5.43 -5.68 22.98
C ALA A 176 -5.18 -6.47 24.26
N ALA A 177 -4.19 -7.35 24.25
CA ALA A 177 -3.84 -8.19 25.42
C ALA A 177 -3.35 -7.34 26.59
N GLY A 178 -2.54 -6.30 26.34
CA GLY A 178 -2.05 -5.37 27.37
C GLY A 178 -3.16 -4.58 28.05
N ASN A 179 -4.18 -4.13 27.30
CA ASN A 179 -5.32 -3.40 27.86
C ASN A 179 -6.25 -4.27 28.71
N GLU A 180 -6.28 -5.59 28.50
CA GLU A 180 -7.03 -6.52 29.36
C GLU A 180 -6.29 -6.79 30.67
N MET A 181 -4.97 -6.95 30.63
CA MET A 181 -4.16 -7.14 31.84
C MET A 181 -4.20 -5.93 32.78
N THR A 182 -4.19 -4.70 32.26
CA THR A 182 -4.33 -3.49 33.07
C THR A 182 -5.73 -3.36 33.70
N ARG A 183 -6.78 -3.76 33.02
CA ARG A 183 -8.17 -3.72 33.56
C ARG A 183 -8.41 -4.79 34.64
N VAL A 184 -7.78 -5.96 34.54
CA VAL A 184 -7.88 -7.02 35.56
C VAL A 184 -7.10 -6.59 36.81
N GLY A 185 -5.95 -5.91 36.66
CA GLY A 185 -5.16 -5.42 37.80
C GLY A 185 -5.87 -4.33 38.60
N ASP A 186 -6.64 -3.43 37.94
CA ASP A 186 -7.37 -2.35 38.61
C ASP A 186 -8.62 -2.84 39.41
N ASP A 187 -9.17 -4.01 39.06
CA ASP A 187 -10.35 -4.56 39.76
C ASP A 187 -9.94 -5.49 40.94
N GLU A 188 -8.74 -6.10 40.90
CA GLU A 188 -8.26 -6.93 42.01
C GLU A 188 -7.74 -6.11 43.21
N THR A 189 -7.35 -4.84 43.04
CA THR A 189 -6.92 -3.97 44.14
C THR A 189 -8.05 -3.44 45.02
N ARG A 190 -9.31 -3.79 44.71
CA ARG A 190 -10.49 -3.36 45.49
C ARG A 190 -11.17 -4.45 46.32
N ARG A 191 -10.61 -5.66 46.41
CA ARG A 191 -11.14 -6.69 47.31
C ARG A 191 -10.29 -6.76 48.58
N ASP A 192 -10.92 -6.31 49.63
CA ASP A 192 -10.43 -6.31 50.99
C ASP A 192 -9.98 -7.68 51.51
N ASN A 193 -8.93 -7.61 52.33
CA ASN A 193 -8.48 -8.65 53.23
C ASN A 193 -9.61 -9.25 54.08
N SER A 194 -9.96 -10.49 53.84
CA SER A 194 -10.41 -11.37 54.94
C SER A 194 -10.43 -12.83 54.50
N ASP A 195 -9.75 -13.62 55.33
CA ASP A 195 -9.82 -15.03 55.58
C ASP A 195 -8.77 -15.95 55.00
N GLU A 196 -7.95 -16.34 55.97
CA GLU A 196 -7.05 -17.51 55.99
C GLU A 196 -7.85 -18.82 55.94
N GLY A 197 -7.41 -19.79 55.16
CA GLY A 197 -7.96 -21.15 55.16
C GLY A 197 -7.16 -22.12 54.28
N ASN A 198 -6.29 -22.87 54.96
CA ASN A 198 -5.59 -24.09 54.54
C ASN A 198 -6.47 -25.05 53.71
N ASP A 199 -6.00 -25.64 52.62
CA ASP A 199 -5.86 -27.09 52.54
C ASP A 199 -5.07 -27.59 51.32
N ASP A 200 -4.39 -28.68 51.55
CA ASP A 200 -3.37 -29.35 50.75
C ASP A 200 -4.00 -30.45 49.85
N THR A 201 -3.23 -30.92 48.88
CA THR A 201 -3.38 -32.16 48.12
C THR A 201 -4.27 -32.20 46.87
N ARG A 202 -3.67 -32.32 45.67
CA ARG A 202 -3.59 -33.55 44.87
C ARG A 202 -2.97 -33.33 43.47
N ARG A 203 -1.89 -34.07 43.25
CA ARG A 203 -1.31 -34.34 41.91
C ARG A 203 -2.29 -35.16 41.06
N GLY A 204 -2.41 -34.80 39.79
CA GLY A 204 -3.09 -35.59 38.77
C GLY A 204 -2.59 -35.24 37.39
N ASN A 205 -1.75 -36.15 36.87
CA ASN A 205 -1.20 -36.15 35.54
C ASN A 205 -2.29 -36.57 34.52
N SER A 206 -2.55 -35.84 33.46
CA SER A 206 -3.17 -36.42 32.26
C SER A 206 -2.89 -35.55 31.02
N ASN A 207 -2.08 -36.10 30.13
CA ASN A 207 -1.93 -35.70 28.74
C ASN A 207 -3.28 -35.91 27.99
N GLY A 208 -3.82 -34.88 27.39
CA GLY A 208 -4.94 -34.95 26.48
C GLY A 208 -4.91 -33.73 25.52
N PRO A 209 -5.41 -33.84 24.29
CA PRO A 209 -5.10 -32.90 23.22
C PRO A 209 -5.71 -31.53 23.43
N PHE A 210 -5.00 -30.52 22.90
CA PHE A 210 -5.39 -29.12 22.89
C PHE A 210 -6.72 -28.90 22.15
N GLU A 211 -7.80 -28.88 22.89
CA GLU A 211 -9.06 -28.21 22.57
C GLU A 211 -9.58 -27.57 23.86
N LYS A 212 -9.10 -26.37 24.13
CA LYS A 212 -9.84 -25.43 24.97
C LYS A 212 -10.07 -24.20 24.14
N GLU A 213 -11.30 -24.01 23.68
CA GLU A 213 -11.85 -22.73 23.31
C GLU A 213 -11.57 -21.75 24.46
N ASN A 214 -10.48 -21.00 24.34
CA ASN A 214 -10.27 -19.83 25.17
C ASN A 214 -11.25 -18.76 24.70
N ALA A 215 -12.36 -18.64 25.39
CA ALA A 215 -13.31 -17.52 25.33
C ALA A 215 -12.65 -16.24 25.92
N PHE A 216 -11.43 -15.90 25.53
CA PHE A 216 -10.92 -14.56 25.62
C PHE A 216 -11.41 -13.86 24.36
N ALA A 217 -12.44 -13.02 24.52
CA ALA A 217 -12.92 -12.14 23.46
C ALA A 217 -11.78 -11.20 23.06
N ASN A 218 -10.93 -11.64 22.13
CA ASN A 218 -9.85 -10.84 21.58
C ASN A 218 -10.50 -9.65 20.89
N LYS A 219 -10.38 -8.46 21.45
CA LYS A 219 -11.04 -7.24 20.94
C LYS A 219 -10.50 -6.80 19.58
N ASN A 220 -9.30 -7.26 19.22
CA ASN A 220 -8.68 -6.97 17.95
C ASN A 220 -8.42 -8.29 17.21
N LEU A 221 -8.88 -8.36 15.97
CA LEU A 221 -8.73 -9.57 15.18
C LEU A 221 -8.55 -9.27 13.69
N VAL A 222 -7.88 -10.19 12.98
CA VAL A 222 -7.82 -10.22 11.52
C VAL A 222 -8.60 -11.45 11.05
N VAL A 223 -9.56 -11.24 10.15
CA VAL A 223 -10.38 -12.31 9.56
C VAL A 223 -10.12 -12.39 8.05
N LEU A 224 -9.98 -13.63 7.56
CA LEU A 224 -9.82 -13.89 6.12
C LEU A 224 -11.21 -14.10 5.50
N GLU A 225 -11.92 -13.00 5.30
CA GLU A 225 -13.23 -12.94 4.67
C GLU A 225 -13.22 -11.90 3.55
N SER A 226 -13.96 -12.14 2.49
CA SER A 226 -14.06 -11.19 1.38
C SER A 226 -15.21 -10.23 1.60
N ALA A 227 -14.95 -8.94 1.78
CA ALA A 227 -15.98 -7.92 1.86
C ALA A 227 -16.73 -7.81 0.53
N VAL A 228 -18.06 -7.94 0.56
CA VAL A 228 -18.92 -7.83 -0.62
C VAL A 228 -19.58 -6.46 -0.69
N ALA A 229 -20.03 -5.94 0.44
CA ALA A 229 -20.64 -4.62 0.53
C ALA A 229 -20.48 -4.02 1.93
N VAL A 230 -20.55 -2.70 2.01
CA VAL A 230 -20.64 -1.94 3.25
C VAL A 230 -22.00 -1.27 3.30
N ARG A 231 -22.73 -1.47 4.39
CA ARG A 231 -24.03 -0.85 4.61
C ARG A 231 -23.91 0.21 5.70
N ALA A 232 -24.37 1.41 5.38
CA ALA A 232 -24.44 2.51 6.32
C ALA A 232 -25.76 3.25 6.09
N ALA A 233 -26.60 3.31 7.10
CA ALA A 233 -27.87 4.02 7.08
C ALA A 233 -27.90 5.10 8.17
N ASN A 234 -28.74 6.12 8.01
CA ASN A 234 -28.88 7.22 8.97
C ASN A 234 -29.31 6.66 10.35
N GLY A 235 -28.51 6.94 11.38
CA GLY A 235 -28.79 6.56 12.75
C GLY A 235 -28.58 5.08 13.08
N GLU A 236 -28.05 4.30 12.14
CA GLU A 236 -27.72 2.89 12.34
C GLU A 236 -26.19 2.67 12.33
N SER A 237 -25.75 1.64 13.06
CA SER A 237 -24.35 1.23 13.02
C SER A 237 -24.00 0.64 11.65
N PRO A 238 -22.94 1.08 10.99
CA PRO A 238 -22.52 0.49 9.72
C PRO A 238 -22.06 -0.95 9.91
N PHE A 239 -22.19 -1.76 8.87
CA PHE A 239 -21.70 -3.13 8.86
C PHE A 239 -21.12 -3.52 7.50
N VAL A 240 -20.25 -4.52 7.52
CA VAL A 240 -19.63 -5.10 6.32
C VAL A 240 -20.22 -6.48 6.08
N GLU A 241 -20.82 -6.68 4.91
CA GLU A 241 -21.26 -7.99 4.44
C GLU A 241 -20.06 -8.74 3.84
N THR A 242 -19.95 -10.03 4.14
CA THR A 242 -18.88 -10.88 3.60
C THR A 242 -19.41 -11.95 2.67
N ALA A 243 -18.59 -12.41 1.73
CA ALA A 243 -18.95 -13.45 0.77
C ALA A 243 -19.26 -14.80 1.45
N GLU A 244 -18.75 -15.01 2.65
CA GLU A 244 -18.96 -16.17 3.48
C GLU A 244 -20.35 -16.13 4.20
N GLY A 245 -21.15 -15.09 3.94
CA GLY A 245 -22.49 -14.92 4.47
C GLY A 245 -22.54 -14.35 5.89
N GLY A 246 -21.43 -13.79 6.37
CA GLY A 246 -21.33 -13.08 7.65
C GLY A 246 -21.59 -11.59 7.54
N ALA A 247 -21.79 -10.94 8.71
CA ALA A 247 -21.81 -9.49 8.83
C ALA A 247 -20.93 -9.04 10.01
N ARG A 248 -20.15 -7.97 9.82
CA ARG A 248 -19.31 -7.36 10.86
C ARG A 248 -19.83 -5.96 11.14
N VAL A 249 -20.39 -5.76 12.32
CA VAL A 249 -20.98 -4.48 12.75
C VAL A 249 -19.91 -3.63 13.45
N ALA A 250 -19.90 -2.34 13.18
CA ALA A 250 -18.98 -1.39 13.78
C ALA A 250 -19.67 -0.04 14.07
N LYS A 251 -19.01 0.80 14.89
CA LYS A 251 -19.37 2.23 14.99
C LYS A 251 -18.89 3.00 13.78
N LEU A 252 -17.75 2.55 13.18
CA LEU A 252 -17.15 3.15 12.00
C LEU A 252 -16.45 2.10 11.14
N VAL A 253 -16.56 2.23 9.81
CA VAL A 253 -15.87 1.37 8.84
C VAL A 253 -14.76 2.17 8.14
N VAL A 254 -13.57 1.57 7.98
CA VAL A 254 -12.49 2.12 7.16
C VAL A 254 -12.32 1.28 5.91
N LEU A 255 -12.37 1.90 4.74
CA LEU A 255 -12.09 1.27 3.45
C LEU A 255 -10.63 1.53 3.05
N ALA A 256 -9.80 0.50 3.10
CA ALA A 256 -8.41 0.50 2.65
C ALA A 256 -8.17 -0.57 1.57
N GLY A 257 -9.16 -0.79 0.71
CA GLY A 257 -9.24 -1.88 -0.27
C GLY A 257 -8.35 -1.71 -1.51
N GLY A 258 -7.45 -0.70 -1.55
CA GLY A 258 -6.51 -0.51 -2.66
C GLY A 258 -7.22 -0.40 -4.01
N ALA A 259 -6.86 -1.24 -4.98
CA ALA A 259 -7.45 -1.22 -6.32
C ALA A 259 -8.95 -1.58 -6.38
N TYR A 260 -9.47 -2.25 -5.35
CA TYR A 260 -10.87 -2.68 -5.28
C TYR A 260 -11.80 -1.66 -4.63
N ILE A 261 -11.25 -0.56 -4.10
CA ILE A 261 -12.02 0.39 -3.27
C ILE A 261 -13.16 1.06 -4.05
N LYS A 262 -12.95 1.41 -5.33
CA LYS A 262 -13.96 2.04 -6.19
C LYS A 262 -15.17 1.12 -6.40
N ALA A 263 -14.91 -0.13 -6.75
CA ALA A 263 -15.97 -1.13 -6.95
C ALA A 263 -16.75 -1.39 -5.65
N LEU A 264 -16.04 -1.55 -4.51
CA LEU A 264 -16.67 -1.76 -3.21
C LEU A 264 -17.52 -0.57 -2.79
N ALA A 265 -17.05 0.65 -2.95
CA ALA A 265 -17.81 1.87 -2.62
C ALA A 265 -19.10 1.98 -3.45
N LYS A 266 -19.03 1.67 -4.75
CA LYS A 266 -20.18 1.71 -5.66
C LYS A 266 -21.22 0.65 -5.32
N VAL A 267 -20.83 -0.62 -5.16
CA VAL A 267 -21.76 -1.71 -4.78
C VAL A 267 -22.43 -1.40 -3.43
N SER A 268 -21.73 -0.69 -2.56
CA SER A 268 -22.22 -0.25 -1.26
C SER A 268 -23.15 0.96 -1.32
N GLY A 269 -23.27 1.63 -2.45
CA GLY A 269 -24.06 2.86 -2.59
C GLY A 269 -23.52 4.03 -1.76
N LEU A 270 -22.20 4.03 -1.45
CA LEU A 270 -21.57 5.06 -0.63
C LEU A 270 -21.34 6.33 -1.44
N THR A 271 -21.81 7.45 -0.91
CA THR A 271 -21.64 8.79 -1.50
C THR A 271 -20.77 9.66 -0.60
N ALA A 272 -20.01 10.60 -1.17
CA ALA A 272 -19.24 11.57 -0.38
C ALA A 272 -20.20 12.49 0.42
N THR A 273 -19.88 12.70 1.69
CA THR A 273 -20.58 13.70 2.52
C THR A 273 -19.88 15.04 2.38
N THR A 274 -20.48 15.97 1.61
CA THR A 274 -20.00 17.35 1.59
C THR A 274 -20.61 18.10 2.79
N LYS A 275 -19.79 18.75 3.59
CA LYS A 275 -20.24 19.77 4.54
C LYS A 275 -20.61 21.03 3.73
N SER A 276 -21.79 21.05 3.13
CA SER A 276 -22.40 22.30 2.68
C SER A 276 -23.21 22.88 3.85
N GLY A 277 -23.01 24.14 4.13
CA GLY A 277 -23.61 24.83 5.28
C GLY A 277 -25.13 24.59 5.36
N SER A 278 -25.58 24.25 6.53
CA SER A 278 -26.94 24.17 7.09
C SER A 278 -27.99 23.23 6.46
N ASN A 279 -27.72 22.54 5.37
CA ASN A 279 -28.60 21.47 4.86
C ASN A 279 -27.76 20.27 4.45
N ASN A 280 -27.91 19.12 5.12
CA ASN A 280 -27.37 17.83 4.72
C ASN A 280 -28.01 17.38 3.38
N GLN A 281 -27.55 17.93 2.27
CA GLN A 281 -27.90 17.39 0.95
C GLN A 281 -26.92 16.27 0.63
N GLN A 282 -27.43 15.09 0.45
CA GLN A 282 -26.74 13.96 -0.14
C GLN A 282 -26.43 14.31 -1.59
N VAL A 283 -25.20 14.73 -1.85
CA VAL A 283 -24.73 14.94 -3.22
C VAL A 283 -24.34 13.58 -3.75
N SER A 284 -24.94 13.17 -4.89
CA SER A 284 -24.50 11.98 -5.61
C SER A 284 -22.99 12.13 -5.86
N LEU A 285 -22.23 11.04 -5.79
CA LEU A 285 -20.81 11.04 -6.15
C LEU A 285 -20.66 11.75 -7.51
N ASP A 286 -20.20 12.99 -7.49
CA ASP A 286 -19.72 13.62 -8.71
C ASP A 286 -18.52 12.75 -9.15
N ALA A 287 -18.63 12.16 -10.34
CA ALA A 287 -17.60 11.24 -10.87
C ALA A 287 -16.21 11.89 -10.99
N SER A 288 -16.10 13.19 -10.72
CA SER A 288 -14.87 13.98 -10.77
C SER A 288 -14.12 14.06 -9.44
N VAL A 289 -14.69 13.63 -8.29
CA VAL A 289 -14.09 13.83 -6.96
C VAL A 289 -14.10 12.53 -6.15
N GLY A 290 -13.03 12.32 -5.37
CA GLY A 290 -12.94 11.27 -4.38
C GLY A 290 -12.75 9.86 -4.92
N VAL A 291 -13.24 8.87 -4.17
CA VAL A 291 -13.17 7.45 -4.53
C VAL A 291 -13.72 7.18 -5.93
N ALA A 292 -14.72 7.94 -6.38
CA ALA A 292 -15.30 7.81 -7.71
C ALA A 292 -14.34 8.24 -8.85
N SER A 293 -13.45 9.20 -8.57
CA SER A 293 -12.50 9.73 -9.55
C SER A 293 -11.23 8.90 -9.73
N ILE A 294 -11.07 7.82 -8.95
CA ILE A 294 -9.88 6.96 -9.00
C ILE A 294 -9.83 6.23 -10.33
N ARG A 295 -8.66 6.26 -10.96
CA ARG A 295 -8.34 5.47 -12.13
C ARG A 295 -7.31 4.39 -11.76
N LEU A 296 -7.52 3.20 -12.29
CA LEU A 296 -6.57 2.08 -12.15
C LEU A 296 -5.60 2.11 -13.34
N SER A 297 -4.30 2.08 -13.04
CA SER A 297 -3.27 1.97 -14.07
C SER A 297 -2.59 0.62 -13.97
N ARG A 298 -2.55 -0.11 -15.11
CA ARG A 298 -1.71 -1.28 -15.29
C ARG A 298 -0.26 -0.87 -15.16
N ARG A 299 0.53 -1.71 -14.52
CA ARG A 299 1.97 -1.50 -14.37
C ARG A 299 2.68 -2.82 -14.56
N THR A 300 3.81 -2.76 -15.22
CA THR A 300 4.71 -3.89 -15.37
C THR A 300 5.98 -3.61 -14.59
N VAL A 301 6.49 -4.61 -13.89
CA VAL A 301 7.78 -4.58 -13.25
C VAL A 301 8.63 -5.73 -13.77
N LEU A 302 9.94 -5.49 -13.87
CA LEU A 302 10.91 -6.48 -14.30
C LEU A 302 11.81 -6.85 -13.11
N LEU A 303 11.97 -8.12 -12.87
CA LEU A 303 12.90 -8.71 -11.92
C LEU A 303 14.05 -9.34 -12.71
N ALA A 304 15.26 -8.82 -12.52
CA ALA A 304 16.45 -9.30 -13.21
C ALA A 304 17.33 -10.05 -12.21
N GLU A 305 17.50 -11.36 -12.42
CA GLU A 305 18.25 -12.21 -11.51
C GLU A 305 19.75 -11.93 -11.59
N VAL A 306 20.39 -11.89 -10.43
CA VAL A 306 21.84 -11.78 -10.28
C VAL A 306 22.37 -12.92 -9.42
N THR A 307 23.65 -13.23 -9.53
CA THR A 307 24.27 -14.26 -8.68
C THR A 307 24.27 -13.84 -7.21
N SER A 308 24.23 -14.81 -6.30
CA SER A 308 24.36 -14.54 -4.86
C SER A 308 25.67 -13.81 -4.53
N ASN A 309 26.77 -14.13 -5.22
CA ASN A 309 28.03 -13.41 -5.04
C ASN A 309 27.93 -11.95 -5.45
N GLU A 310 27.31 -11.66 -6.60
CA GLU A 310 27.15 -10.29 -7.09
C GLU A 310 26.23 -9.47 -6.15
N ALA A 311 25.13 -10.07 -5.71
CA ALA A 311 24.20 -9.45 -4.75
C ALA A 311 24.86 -9.12 -3.40
N THR A 312 25.74 -10.00 -2.89
CA THR A 312 26.33 -9.87 -1.54
C THR A 312 27.71 -9.21 -1.54
N SER A 313 28.30 -8.95 -2.70
CA SER A 313 29.58 -8.26 -2.87
C SER A 313 29.43 -6.94 -3.62
N THR A 314 29.35 -6.98 -4.95
CA THR A 314 29.38 -5.80 -5.82
C THR A 314 28.18 -4.88 -5.59
N LEU A 315 26.99 -5.44 -5.44
CA LEU A 315 25.73 -4.71 -5.27
C LEU A 315 25.26 -4.60 -3.81
N LYS A 316 26.04 -5.12 -2.85
CA LYS A 316 25.69 -5.16 -1.42
C LYS A 316 25.23 -3.82 -0.85
N HIS A 317 25.81 -2.73 -1.29
CA HIS A 317 25.54 -1.38 -0.81
C HIS A 317 24.82 -0.50 -1.86
N MET A 318 24.16 -1.15 -2.81
CA MET A 318 23.37 -0.44 -3.81
C MET A 318 22.18 0.26 -3.14
N PRO A 319 22.00 1.58 -3.29
CA PRO A 319 20.81 2.28 -2.82
C PRO A 319 19.61 1.95 -3.72
N THR A 320 18.43 2.33 -3.27
CA THR A 320 17.30 2.46 -4.20
C THR A 320 17.56 3.62 -5.15
N VAL A 321 17.27 3.43 -6.43
CA VAL A 321 17.56 4.43 -7.47
C VAL A 321 16.26 4.94 -8.07
N LYS A 322 16.14 6.25 -8.25
CA LYS A 322 15.18 6.90 -9.13
C LYS A 322 15.95 7.54 -10.27
N TYR A 323 15.65 7.13 -11.48
CA TYR A 323 16.43 7.52 -12.65
C TYR A 323 15.53 8.11 -13.75
N GLN A 324 15.92 9.29 -14.23
CA GLN A 324 15.34 9.90 -15.40
C GLN A 324 16.15 9.45 -16.63
N TRP A 325 15.55 8.55 -17.39
CA TRP A 325 16.17 8.01 -18.59
C TRP A 325 15.66 8.74 -19.84
N ALA A 326 16.58 9.01 -20.78
CA ALA A 326 16.26 9.47 -22.11
C ALA A 326 16.98 8.56 -23.13
N PRO A 327 16.37 8.22 -24.27
CA PRO A 327 17.04 7.48 -25.32
C PRO A 327 18.29 8.25 -25.78
N SER A 328 19.37 7.54 -26.10
CA SER A 328 20.52 8.16 -26.72
C SER A 328 20.15 8.65 -28.12
N GLU A 329 20.53 9.90 -28.46
CA GLU A 329 20.27 10.50 -29.79
C GLU A 329 20.90 9.72 -30.97
N ASN A 330 21.69 8.67 -30.68
CA ASN A 330 22.47 7.90 -31.67
C ASN A 330 21.84 6.58 -32.13
N SER A 331 20.57 6.28 -31.83
CA SER A 331 19.87 5.15 -32.43
C SER A 331 19.11 5.52 -33.73
N GLY A 332 19.73 6.35 -34.56
CA GLY A 332 19.22 6.69 -35.87
C GLY A 332 19.46 5.55 -36.86
N CYS A 333 18.49 4.72 -37.10
CA CYS A 333 18.32 4.11 -38.40
C CYS A 333 17.73 5.19 -39.30
N ASP A 334 18.53 5.65 -40.27
CA ASP A 334 18.08 6.48 -41.37
C ASP A 334 16.99 5.78 -42.16
N ASP A 335 15.74 6.18 -41.96
CA ASP A 335 14.68 5.97 -42.94
C ASP A 335 13.95 7.30 -43.17
N GLN A 336 14.58 8.11 -44.02
CA GLN A 336 13.90 9.25 -44.67
C GLN A 336 12.99 8.67 -45.76
N SER A 337 11.70 8.55 -45.46
CA SER A 337 10.68 8.58 -46.50
C SER A 337 9.58 9.60 -46.17
N ASN A 338 9.66 10.66 -46.95
CA ASN A 338 8.67 11.69 -47.15
C ASN A 338 7.24 11.15 -47.30
N SER A 339 6.28 11.65 -46.51
CA SER A 339 4.93 11.85 -47.05
C SER A 339 4.12 12.82 -46.20
N SER A 340 3.49 13.72 -46.95
CA SER A 340 2.69 14.86 -46.63
C SER A 340 1.46 14.62 -45.76
N ALA A 341 1.11 15.70 -45.07
CA ALA A 341 -0.06 15.95 -44.25
C ALA A 341 -1.39 15.37 -44.76
N THR A 342 -2.13 14.76 -43.83
CA THR A 342 -3.61 14.90 -43.75
C THR A 342 -4.03 14.43 -42.34
N THR A 343 -4.72 15.33 -41.62
CA THR A 343 -5.37 15.02 -40.34
C THR A 343 -6.52 14.05 -40.54
N PRO A 344 -6.65 13.01 -39.74
CA PRO A 344 -7.94 12.71 -39.16
C PRO A 344 -7.91 12.20 -37.71
N ALA A 345 -8.96 12.57 -37.01
CA ALA A 345 -9.67 11.89 -35.93
C ALA A 345 -8.90 10.95 -35.00
N GLN A 346 -8.86 11.34 -33.75
CA GLN A 346 -8.41 10.58 -32.56
C GLN A 346 -9.13 9.25 -32.44
N THR A 347 -8.39 8.17 -32.67
CA THR A 347 -8.64 6.84 -32.12
C THR A 347 -7.45 6.53 -31.24
N SER A 348 -7.69 6.38 -29.93
CA SER A 348 -6.69 6.13 -28.91
C SER A 348 -6.19 4.69 -28.97
N THR A 349 -5.19 4.43 -29.80
CA THR A 349 -4.31 3.29 -29.66
C THR A 349 -2.98 3.82 -29.14
N SER A 350 -2.58 3.43 -27.93
CA SER A 350 -1.34 3.85 -27.27
C SER A 350 -0.11 3.30 -28.01
N THR A 351 0.33 4.02 -29.04
CA THR A 351 1.67 3.85 -29.59
C THR A 351 2.62 4.68 -28.73
N HIS A 352 3.29 4.06 -27.76
CA HIS A 352 4.40 4.68 -27.05
C HIS A 352 5.51 4.98 -28.06
N GLY A 353 5.72 6.27 -28.35
CA GLY A 353 6.80 6.71 -29.22
C GLY A 353 8.18 6.31 -28.67
N ALA A 354 9.04 5.79 -29.53
CA ALA A 354 10.39 5.31 -29.18
C ALA A 354 11.32 6.36 -28.56
N ASN A 355 10.93 7.65 -28.49
CA ASN A 355 11.73 8.77 -28.01
C ASN A 355 11.23 9.43 -26.72
N GLU A 356 10.32 8.80 -25.96
CA GLU A 356 9.76 9.44 -24.77
C GLU A 356 10.68 9.27 -23.54
N GLN A 357 10.94 10.38 -22.86
CA GLN A 357 11.67 10.42 -21.61
C GLN A 357 10.95 9.63 -20.52
N MET A 358 11.60 8.64 -19.90
CA MET A 358 11.02 7.75 -18.95
C MET A 358 11.62 7.92 -17.55
N SER A 359 10.77 7.95 -16.53
CA SER A 359 11.19 7.93 -15.13
C SER A 359 11.01 6.54 -14.55
N VAL A 360 12.13 5.90 -14.19
CA VAL A 360 12.15 4.55 -13.62
C VAL A 360 12.63 4.56 -12.17
N TYR A 361 12.35 3.48 -11.46
CA TYR A 361 12.96 3.18 -10.18
C TYR A 361 13.62 1.82 -10.21
N VAL A 362 14.74 1.68 -9.48
CA VAL A 362 15.45 0.41 -9.33
C VAL A 362 15.65 0.13 -7.84
N LEU A 363 15.35 -1.10 -7.42
CA LEU A 363 15.69 -1.59 -6.08
C LEU A 363 16.96 -2.44 -6.16
N PRO A 364 17.80 -2.41 -5.10
CA PRO A 364 18.97 -3.28 -5.01
C PRO A 364 18.57 -4.75 -5.04
N PRO A 365 19.53 -5.69 -5.14
CA PRO A 365 19.21 -7.11 -5.10
C PRO A 365 18.42 -7.48 -3.84
N ILE A 366 17.24 -8.06 -4.04
CA ILE A 366 16.37 -8.58 -2.99
C ILE A 366 16.26 -10.08 -3.16
N ARG A 367 16.31 -10.83 -2.07
CA ARG A 367 16.12 -12.28 -2.10
C ARG A 367 14.63 -12.60 -2.16
N TYR A 368 14.22 -13.27 -3.22
CA TYR A 368 12.86 -13.80 -3.38
C TYR A 368 12.84 -15.27 -2.92
N PRO A 369 11.83 -15.69 -2.14
CA PRO A 369 11.80 -17.04 -1.56
C PRO A 369 11.34 -18.13 -2.55
N GLY A 370 10.80 -17.78 -3.72
CA GLY A 370 10.07 -18.66 -4.63
C GLY A 370 8.61 -18.87 -4.21
N PRO A 371 7.83 -19.68 -4.93
CA PRO A 371 8.16 -20.27 -6.25
C PRO A 371 8.05 -19.29 -7.43
N ASP A 372 7.34 -18.18 -7.28
CA ASP A 372 7.14 -17.18 -8.32
C ASP A 372 7.47 -15.75 -7.81
N PRO A 373 8.61 -15.16 -8.27
CA PRO A 373 9.63 -15.75 -9.14
C PRO A 373 10.34 -16.92 -8.46
N PRO A 374 11.16 -17.72 -9.21
CA PRO A 374 12.02 -18.72 -8.61
C PRO A 374 12.87 -18.17 -7.46
N GLN A 375 13.28 -19.03 -6.53
CA GLN A 375 14.13 -18.59 -5.43
C GLN A 375 15.47 -18.03 -5.98
N GLY A 376 15.77 -16.76 -5.69
CA GLY A 376 16.95 -16.09 -6.21
C GLY A 376 17.15 -14.68 -5.66
N TRP A 377 18.17 -14.01 -6.16
CA TRP A 377 18.43 -12.59 -5.91
C TRP A 377 18.08 -11.78 -7.16
N TYR A 378 17.21 -10.79 -7.01
CA TYR A 378 16.73 -10.01 -8.13
C TYR A 378 16.90 -8.51 -7.90
N VAL A 379 17.47 -7.83 -8.89
CA VAL A 379 17.34 -6.39 -9.05
C VAL A 379 15.97 -6.14 -9.67
N LYS A 380 15.18 -5.25 -9.08
CA LYS A 380 13.85 -4.92 -9.55
C LYS A 380 13.82 -3.56 -10.20
N ILE A 381 13.27 -3.45 -11.40
CA ILE A 381 13.00 -2.18 -12.08
C ILE A 381 11.52 -2.05 -12.42
N GLY A 382 11.01 -0.82 -12.34
CA GLY A 382 9.67 -0.45 -12.78
C GLY A 382 9.60 1.05 -13.05
N GLY A 383 8.51 1.51 -13.62
CA GLY A 383 8.33 2.91 -14.00
C GLY A 383 7.55 3.05 -15.30
N GLY A 384 7.77 4.15 -16.01
CA GLY A 384 7.09 4.47 -17.26
C GLY A 384 5.75 5.17 -17.09
N ALA A 385 5.08 5.42 -18.22
CA ALA A 385 3.79 6.07 -18.30
C ALA A 385 2.66 5.27 -17.64
N ASN A 386 1.54 5.93 -17.37
CA ASN A 386 0.33 5.24 -16.91
C ASN A 386 -0.37 4.58 -18.09
N ASP A 387 -0.75 3.32 -17.91
CA ASP A 387 -1.65 2.58 -18.79
C ASP A 387 -2.96 2.32 -18.02
N PHE A 388 -3.96 3.13 -18.30
CA PHE A 388 -5.21 3.07 -17.56
C PHE A 388 -6.13 1.97 -18.11
N PHE A 389 -6.86 1.31 -17.21
CA PHE A 389 -8.03 0.53 -17.60
C PHE A 389 -9.09 1.48 -18.15
N ASP A 390 -9.87 1.00 -19.13
CA ASP A 390 -10.95 1.79 -19.73
C ASP A 390 -12.05 2.06 -18.69
N ASP A 391 -12.36 3.33 -18.47
CA ASP A 391 -13.36 3.76 -17.48
C ASP A 391 -14.81 3.56 -17.97
N ASP A 392 -15.02 3.30 -19.28
CA ASP A 392 -16.35 3.20 -19.91
C ASP A 392 -16.98 1.80 -19.81
N THR A 393 -16.29 0.82 -19.24
CA THR A 393 -16.82 -0.53 -19.07
C THR A 393 -17.58 -0.67 -17.75
N ASP A 394 -18.56 -1.57 -17.73
CA ASP A 394 -19.24 -2.03 -16.51
C ASP A 394 -18.18 -2.36 -15.44
N GLU A 395 -18.39 -1.92 -14.20
CA GLU A 395 -17.39 -2.08 -13.12
C GLU A 395 -17.12 -3.53 -12.74
N ASN A 396 -18.06 -4.44 -12.99
CA ASN A 396 -17.82 -5.86 -12.88
C ASN A 396 -16.75 -6.29 -13.90
N ASN A 397 -16.77 -5.72 -15.10
CA ASN A 397 -15.73 -5.96 -16.10
C ASN A 397 -14.39 -5.35 -15.67
N THR A 398 -14.39 -4.22 -14.96
CA THR A 398 -13.14 -3.60 -14.44
C THR A 398 -12.49 -4.47 -13.36
N VAL A 399 -13.27 -5.04 -12.43
CA VAL A 399 -12.73 -5.94 -11.39
C VAL A 399 -12.22 -7.23 -12.00
N GLU A 400 -12.94 -7.80 -12.98
CA GLU A 400 -12.51 -9.01 -13.69
C GLU A 400 -11.27 -8.75 -14.54
N ALA A 401 -11.23 -7.67 -15.29
CA ALA A 401 -10.04 -7.24 -16.05
C ALA A 401 -8.82 -6.99 -15.15
N LEU A 402 -9.03 -6.44 -13.94
CA LEU A 402 -7.97 -6.30 -12.94
C LEU A 402 -7.45 -7.67 -12.48
N ARG A 403 -8.34 -8.62 -12.20
CA ARG A 403 -7.94 -9.98 -11.80
C ARG A 403 -7.19 -10.69 -12.91
N GLU A 404 -7.67 -10.61 -14.15
CA GLU A 404 -7.00 -11.17 -15.33
C GLU A 404 -5.62 -10.56 -15.51
N TRP A 405 -5.50 -9.23 -15.42
CA TRP A 405 -4.22 -8.53 -15.48
C TRP A 405 -3.25 -9.02 -14.40
N MET A 406 -3.69 -9.07 -13.16
CA MET A 406 -2.85 -9.47 -12.02
C MET A 406 -2.49 -10.97 -12.02
N ALA A 407 -3.28 -11.81 -12.69
CA ALA A 407 -2.98 -13.24 -12.91
C ALA A 407 -2.07 -13.48 -14.11
N GLY A 408 -1.85 -12.47 -14.94
CA GLY A 408 -0.99 -12.54 -16.12
C GLY A 408 0.49 -12.33 -15.81
N SER A 409 1.28 -12.14 -16.87
CA SER A 409 2.72 -11.86 -16.79
C SER A 409 3.08 -10.38 -16.85
N GLY A 410 2.13 -9.48 -17.08
CA GLY A 410 2.39 -8.08 -17.38
C GLY A 410 2.50 -7.82 -18.89
N ASP A 411 3.07 -6.69 -19.29
CA ASP A 411 3.25 -6.27 -20.69
C ASP A 411 4.70 -6.48 -21.12
N ASP A 412 4.91 -7.28 -22.16
CA ASP A 412 6.23 -7.66 -22.66
C ASP A 412 6.98 -6.46 -23.27
N ALA A 413 6.30 -5.54 -23.97
CA ALA A 413 6.94 -4.37 -24.57
C ALA A 413 7.43 -3.39 -23.48
N VAL A 414 6.66 -3.24 -22.39
CA VAL A 414 7.10 -2.48 -21.22
C VAL A 414 8.29 -3.17 -20.54
N ALA A 415 8.27 -4.51 -20.43
CA ALA A 415 9.36 -5.28 -19.84
C ALA A 415 10.65 -5.15 -20.66
N ASP A 416 10.58 -5.25 -21.98
CA ASP A 416 11.72 -5.06 -22.89
C ASP A 416 12.32 -3.67 -22.74
N ARG A 417 11.48 -2.64 -22.64
CA ARG A 417 11.93 -1.27 -22.42
C ARG A 417 12.60 -1.09 -21.07
N LEU A 418 12.04 -1.67 -20.01
CA LEU A 418 12.65 -1.66 -18.68
C LEU A 418 14.00 -2.38 -18.68
N HIS A 419 14.13 -3.49 -19.44
CA HIS A 419 15.39 -4.20 -19.60
C HIS A 419 16.45 -3.35 -20.31
N GLU A 420 16.10 -2.68 -21.42
CA GLU A 420 17.02 -1.74 -22.10
C GLU A 420 17.57 -0.67 -21.13
N VAL A 421 16.66 -0.06 -20.35
CA VAL A 421 17.05 0.94 -19.36
C VAL A 421 17.96 0.34 -18.30
N LEU A 422 17.63 -0.87 -17.80
CA LEU A 422 18.40 -1.52 -16.75
C LEU A 422 19.82 -1.86 -17.23
N VAL A 423 19.96 -2.42 -18.42
CA VAL A 423 21.27 -2.74 -19.02
C VAL A 423 22.09 -1.48 -19.30
N SER A 424 21.45 -0.43 -19.80
CA SER A 424 22.11 0.87 -19.99
C SER A 424 22.60 1.47 -18.67
N LEU A 425 21.80 1.37 -17.61
CA LEU A 425 22.13 1.91 -16.30
C LEU A 425 23.17 1.06 -15.55
N MET A 426 23.15 -0.27 -15.75
CA MET A 426 23.99 -1.24 -15.04
C MET A 426 24.77 -2.14 -16.01
N PRO A 427 25.60 -1.60 -16.92
CA PRO A 427 26.22 -2.36 -18.02
C PRO A 427 27.30 -3.37 -17.55
N ARG A 428 27.72 -3.29 -16.30
CA ARG A 428 28.72 -4.20 -15.70
C ARG A 428 28.08 -5.32 -14.88
N THR A 429 26.74 -5.37 -14.78
CA THR A 429 26.00 -6.38 -14.04
C THR A 429 25.56 -7.48 -15.01
N ASN A 430 25.82 -8.73 -14.63
CA ASN A 430 25.37 -9.88 -15.42
C ASN A 430 24.01 -10.37 -14.94
N PHE A 431 22.97 -10.07 -15.70
CA PHE A 431 21.60 -10.56 -15.44
C PHE A 431 21.42 -11.97 -16.01
N LEU A 432 21.05 -12.93 -15.15
CA LEU A 432 20.94 -14.36 -15.50
C LEU A 432 19.61 -14.68 -16.17
N THR A 433 18.53 -14.30 -15.50
CA THR A 433 17.15 -14.51 -15.97
C THR A 433 16.33 -13.25 -15.74
N LEU A 434 15.26 -13.10 -16.51
CA LEU A 434 14.32 -12.00 -16.40
C LEU A 434 12.94 -12.56 -16.08
N VAL A 435 12.26 -11.97 -15.10
CA VAL A 435 10.88 -12.32 -14.74
C VAL A 435 10.04 -11.06 -14.78
N THR A 436 9.05 -11.05 -15.64
CA THR A 436 8.08 -9.95 -15.76
C THR A 436 6.91 -10.22 -14.83
N LYS A 437 6.45 -9.18 -14.13
CA LYS A 437 5.30 -9.29 -13.21
C LYS A 437 4.33 -8.13 -13.39
N PRO A 438 3.02 -8.41 -13.35
CA PRO A 438 2.00 -7.37 -13.35
C PRO A 438 1.99 -6.64 -12.00
N CYS A 439 1.57 -5.41 -12.03
CA CYS A 439 1.26 -4.61 -10.87
C CYS A 439 0.11 -3.65 -11.21
N VAL A 440 -0.46 -3.00 -10.22
CA VAL A 440 -1.51 -2.00 -10.42
C VAL A 440 -1.28 -0.81 -9.49
N THR A 441 -1.62 0.37 -9.96
CA THR A 441 -1.64 1.58 -9.13
C THR A 441 -3.00 2.25 -9.20
N THR A 442 -3.42 2.86 -8.09
CA THR A 442 -4.59 3.74 -8.04
C THR A 442 -4.13 5.18 -8.18
N CYS A 443 -4.69 5.89 -9.12
CA CYS A 443 -4.32 7.26 -9.45
C CYS A 443 -5.51 8.20 -9.26
N THR A 444 -5.25 9.40 -8.73
CA THR A 444 -6.16 10.54 -8.73
C THR A 444 -5.69 11.56 -9.76
N ALA A 445 -6.56 12.44 -10.20
CA ALA A 445 -6.22 13.46 -11.19
C ALA A 445 -5.17 14.46 -10.68
N ASP A 446 -5.21 14.78 -9.40
CA ASP A 446 -4.27 15.67 -8.73
C ASP A 446 -2.99 14.98 -8.22
N GLY A 447 -2.93 13.64 -8.28
CA GLY A 447 -1.82 12.83 -7.79
C GLY A 447 -1.66 12.81 -6.27
N GLU A 448 -2.71 13.16 -5.51
CA GLU A 448 -2.73 13.16 -4.05
C GLU A 448 -3.47 11.95 -3.50
N LEU A 449 -3.05 11.48 -2.32
CA LEU A 449 -3.81 10.51 -1.54
C LEU A 449 -5.05 11.19 -0.98
N GLN A 450 -6.18 10.51 -1.06
CA GLN A 450 -7.45 11.02 -0.55
C GLN A 450 -7.90 10.22 0.65
N ILE A 451 -8.34 10.94 1.69
CA ILE A 451 -8.96 10.38 2.90
C ILE A 451 -10.32 11.06 3.04
N GLU A 452 -11.39 10.30 2.82
CA GLU A 452 -12.74 10.83 2.68
C GLU A 452 -13.71 10.20 3.66
N LYS A 453 -14.68 11.00 4.13
CA LYS A 453 -15.86 10.50 4.85
C LYS A 453 -16.96 10.22 3.86
N LEU A 454 -17.46 9.00 3.85
CA LEU A 454 -18.52 8.51 2.99
C LEU A 454 -19.73 8.08 3.82
N GLY A 455 -20.88 8.01 3.14
CA GLY A 455 -22.14 7.54 3.74
C GLY A 455 -22.75 8.54 4.71
N PRO A 456 -23.91 8.20 5.28
CA PRO A 456 -24.57 9.03 6.27
C PRO A 456 -23.68 9.27 7.51
N ASP A 457 -23.70 10.48 8.04
CA ASP A 457 -22.95 10.88 9.25
C ASP A 457 -21.44 10.62 9.21
N GLY A 458 -20.86 10.31 8.04
CA GLY A 458 -19.44 10.00 7.90
C GLY A 458 -19.05 8.68 8.59
N ALA A 459 -19.97 7.71 8.64
CA ALA A 459 -19.78 6.42 9.28
C ALA A 459 -18.75 5.52 8.54
N VAL A 460 -18.33 5.92 7.34
CA VAL A 460 -17.31 5.23 6.55
C VAL A 460 -16.19 6.22 6.22
N VAL A 461 -14.94 5.80 6.42
CA VAL A 461 -13.74 6.54 6.01
C VAL A 461 -13.04 5.76 4.91
N ALA A 462 -12.84 6.34 3.75
CA ALA A 462 -12.16 5.72 2.61
C ALA A 462 -10.77 6.32 2.41
N VAL A 463 -9.78 5.45 2.12
CA VAL A 463 -8.40 5.84 1.80
C VAL A 463 -8.05 5.36 0.41
N SER A 464 -7.78 6.29 -0.51
CA SER A 464 -7.65 5.98 -1.93
C SER A 464 -6.60 6.84 -2.64
N GLY A 465 -6.25 6.52 -3.89
CA GLY A 465 -5.30 7.29 -4.68
C GLY A 465 -3.85 7.10 -4.24
N CYS A 466 -3.40 5.85 -4.07
CA CYS A 466 -2.05 5.52 -3.57
C CYS A 466 -0.88 5.92 -4.49
N GLN A 467 -1.14 6.29 -5.76
CA GLN A 467 -0.16 6.77 -6.75
C GLN A 467 1.05 5.84 -6.95
N GLY A 468 0.94 4.55 -6.57
CA GLY A 468 2.09 3.62 -6.55
C GLY A 468 3.16 3.93 -5.50
N LYS A 469 2.90 4.86 -4.57
CA LYS A 469 3.88 5.36 -3.59
C LYS A 469 3.60 4.96 -2.15
N ALA A 470 2.38 4.53 -1.82
CA ALA A 470 1.88 4.48 -0.45
C ALA A 470 2.42 3.33 0.43
N ALA A 471 3.08 2.32 -0.14
CA ALA A 471 3.58 1.20 0.67
C ALA A 471 4.72 1.61 1.61
N GLY A 472 5.66 2.46 1.15
CA GLY A 472 6.73 3.01 2.00
C GLY A 472 6.18 3.84 3.16
N PRO A 473 5.39 4.88 2.91
CA PRO A 473 4.85 5.76 3.95
C PRO A 473 3.57 5.24 4.62
N ALA A 474 3.23 3.96 4.48
CA ALA A 474 1.95 3.41 4.94
C ALA A 474 1.71 3.59 6.45
N ASP A 475 2.76 3.58 7.26
CA ASP A 475 2.65 3.79 8.70
C ASP A 475 2.15 5.19 9.06
N ALA A 476 2.76 6.21 8.48
CA ALA A 476 2.35 7.61 8.69
C ALA A 476 0.95 7.89 8.10
N ILE A 477 0.64 7.33 6.93
CA ILE A 477 -0.70 7.41 6.33
C ILE A 477 -1.72 6.77 7.27
N GLY A 478 -1.45 5.55 7.76
CA GLY A 478 -2.32 4.84 8.71
C GLY A 478 -2.55 5.63 9.99
N ARG A 479 -1.52 6.29 10.52
CA ARG A 479 -1.61 7.19 11.68
C ARG A 479 -2.52 8.39 11.40
N ALA A 480 -2.38 9.01 10.22
CA ALA A 480 -3.22 10.14 9.83
C ALA A 480 -4.70 9.74 9.72
N VAL A 481 -5.00 8.60 9.10
CA VAL A 481 -6.36 8.04 9.01
C VAL A 481 -6.90 7.70 10.40
N ALA A 482 -6.11 7.02 11.23
CA ALA A 482 -6.52 6.64 12.59
C ALA A 482 -6.88 7.85 13.46
N ARG A 483 -6.16 8.98 13.36
CA ARG A 483 -6.53 10.22 14.04
C ARG A 483 -7.94 10.67 13.65
N GLN A 484 -8.26 10.70 12.36
CA GLN A 484 -9.59 11.09 11.88
C GLN A 484 -10.69 10.11 12.35
N VAL A 485 -10.39 8.80 12.36
CA VAL A 485 -11.29 7.76 12.87
C VAL A 485 -11.59 7.98 14.36
N VAL A 486 -10.56 8.16 15.18
CA VAL A 486 -10.69 8.36 16.63
C VAL A 486 -11.43 9.66 16.96
N GLU A 487 -11.19 10.73 16.22
CA GLU A 487 -11.94 11.99 16.35
C GLU A 487 -13.43 11.79 16.05
N THR A 488 -13.74 11.08 14.96
CA THR A 488 -15.12 10.76 14.59
C THR A 488 -15.84 9.92 15.65
N LEU A 489 -15.16 8.91 16.21
CA LEU A 489 -15.71 8.11 17.32
C LEU A 489 -16.01 8.96 18.58
N LYS A 490 -15.16 9.90 18.91
CA LYS A 490 -15.38 10.84 20.03
C LYS A 490 -16.56 11.78 19.78
N GLU A 491 -16.69 12.30 18.55
CA GLU A 491 -17.84 13.13 18.15
C GLU A 491 -19.16 12.38 18.26
N GLN A 492 -19.18 11.10 17.83
CA GLN A 492 -20.36 10.23 17.94
C GLN A 492 -20.74 9.98 19.41
N ALA A 493 -19.76 9.69 20.28
CA ALA A 493 -19.98 9.48 21.69
C ALA A 493 -20.54 10.73 22.40
N GLY A 494 -20.09 11.94 22.01
CA GLY A 494 -20.58 13.20 22.55
C GLY A 494 -22.00 13.60 22.11
N ARG A 495 -22.51 13.03 21.02
CA ARG A 495 -23.89 13.30 20.55
C ARG A 495 -24.94 12.36 21.17
N GLY A 496 -24.50 11.25 21.77
CA GLY A 496 -25.37 10.26 22.40
C GLY A 496 -25.56 10.42 23.91
N GLY A 497 -24.93 11.40 24.52
CA GLY A 497 -25.11 11.79 25.91
C GLY A 497 -25.86 13.11 26.00
#